data_473723d45fd51056599e67b139207a52
#
_entry.id   473723d45fd51056599e67b139207a52
#
_cell.length_a   1.000
_cell.length_b   1.000
_cell.length_c   1.000
_cell.angle_alpha   90.00
_cell.angle_beta   90.00
_cell.angle_gamma   90.00
#
_symmetry.space_group_name_H-M   'P 1'
#
loop_
_entity.id
_entity.type
_entity.pdbx_description
1 polymer ?
#
loop_
_entity_poly.entity_id
_entity_poly.type
_entity_poly.pdbx_seq_one_letter_code
_entity_poly.pdbx_strand_id
1 'polypeptide(L)'
;MNETILKAENLSKRFESGRHKVRALRGVNMEVKRGEFISIRGPSGSGKTTLLTMIGCLDTPTEGKLLLDGEDVSSLPESGLCDIRRRKIGFVFQTFNLLPYLSALENVELPMETMEPSPEKRRKKAMELLGSVGLRKRMSHRPNKLSAGEQQRVAIARALANDPSIILADEPTGNLDTRTKQGIMGLLSRLNAERGTTIIMVTHDPAVCNSTDRMLWLSDGRILKKERKGFNLIRKKLMCPRCHCDIRPEFDECPGCKARLEPAGGPDSQSRKIEGSAGKSDPRR
;
A
#
# COMPACT_ATOMS: atom_id res chain seq x y z
N MET A 1 7.85 19.04 -8.43
CA MET A 1 7.95 18.99 -6.95
C MET A 1 6.85 18.08 -6.45
N ASN A 2 7.16 17.03 -5.66
CA ASN A 2 6.10 16.16 -5.15
C ASN A 2 5.33 16.88 -4.04
N GLU A 3 4.07 17.17 -4.29
CA GLU A 3 3.15 17.82 -3.36
C GLU A 3 2.96 16.98 -2.09
N THR A 4 2.88 17.62 -0.92
CA THR A 4 2.57 16.96 0.35
C THR A 4 1.10 16.61 0.39
N ILE A 5 0.77 15.31 0.50
CA ILE A 5 -0.61 14.82 0.57
C ILE A 5 -1.11 14.69 2.01
N LEU A 6 -0.19 14.38 2.94
CA LEU A 6 -0.49 14.25 4.37
C LEU A 6 0.54 15.01 5.18
N LYS A 7 0.07 15.83 6.13
CA LYS A 7 0.90 16.51 7.12
C LYS A 7 0.28 16.41 8.49
N ALA A 8 1.02 15.84 9.44
CA ALA A 8 0.67 15.83 10.85
C ALA A 8 1.59 16.79 11.61
N GLU A 9 1.01 17.70 12.39
CA GLU A 9 1.71 18.70 13.19
C GLU A 9 1.34 18.57 14.66
N ASN A 10 2.30 18.16 15.49
CA ASN A 10 2.14 17.95 16.94
C ASN A 10 0.94 17.07 17.31
N LEU A 11 0.63 16.08 16.45
CA LEU A 11 -0.54 15.24 16.56
C LEU A 11 -0.49 14.40 17.83
N SER A 12 -1.48 14.56 18.72
CA SER A 12 -1.57 13.83 19.99
C SER A 12 -2.94 13.21 20.16
N LYS A 13 -2.97 12.01 20.74
CA LYS A 13 -4.21 11.32 21.10
C LYS A 13 -4.13 10.78 22.51
N ARG A 14 -5.13 11.13 23.31
CA ARG A 14 -5.35 10.61 24.66
C ARG A 14 -6.67 9.85 24.69
N PHE A 15 -6.66 8.70 25.33
CA PHE A 15 -7.87 7.96 25.67
C PHE A 15 -8.07 8.04 27.17
N GLU A 16 -9.29 8.32 27.58
CA GLU A 16 -9.69 8.37 28.99
C GLU A 16 -10.70 7.23 29.24
N SER A 17 -10.36 6.32 30.15
CA SER A 17 -11.24 5.25 30.59
C SER A 17 -11.25 5.24 32.12
N GLY A 18 -12.27 5.85 32.72
CA GLY A 18 -12.36 6.05 34.17
C GLY A 18 -11.15 6.81 34.70
N ARG A 19 -10.39 6.19 35.64
CA ARG A 19 -9.19 6.80 36.24
C ARG A 19 -7.92 6.64 35.36
N HIS A 20 -7.96 5.85 34.32
CA HIS A 20 -6.81 5.58 33.47
C HIS A 20 -6.77 6.54 32.28
N LYS A 21 -5.64 7.24 32.13
CA LYS A 21 -5.36 8.11 30.96
C LYS A 21 -4.19 7.53 30.18
N VAL A 22 -4.45 7.11 28.95
CA VAL A 22 -3.43 6.58 28.05
C VAL A 22 -3.14 7.60 26.97
N ARG A 23 -1.88 8.03 26.88
CA ARG A 23 -1.39 8.88 25.78
C ARG A 23 -0.86 7.98 24.65
N ALA A 24 -1.71 7.66 23.69
CA ALA A 24 -1.35 6.79 22.59
C ALA A 24 -0.46 7.48 21.53
N LEU A 25 -0.66 8.79 21.31
CA LEU A 25 0.21 9.61 20.46
C LEU A 25 0.65 10.85 21.25
N ARG A 26 1.91 11.28 21.01
CA ARG A 26 2.58 12.32 21.80
C ARG A 26 3.34 13.31 20.91
N GLY A 27 2.62 14.24 20.26
CA GLY A 27 3.23 15.26 19.41
C GLY A 27 3.89 14.67 18.16
N VAL A 28 3.17 13.83 17.43
CA VAL A 28 3.67 13.21 16.18
C VAL A 28 3.75 14.29 15.12
N ASN A 29 4.94 14.40 14.48
CA ASN A 29 5.17 15.23 13.32
C ASN A 29 5.62 14.34 12.15
N MET A 30 4.86 14.38 11.04
CA MET A 30 5.21 13.65 9.82
C MET A 30 4.61 14.30 8.59
N GLU A 31 5.29 14.10 7.47
CA GLU A 31 4.80 14.49 6.14
C GLU A 31 4.92 13.29 5.19
N VAL A 32 3.94 13.14 4.30
CA VAL A 32 3.93 12.13 3.24
C VAL A 32 3.68 12.84 1.92
N LYS A 33 4.49 12.52 0.93
CA LYS A 33 4.37 13.08 -0.42
C LYS A 33 3.39 12.27 -1.26
N ARG A 34 2.72 12.93 -2.19
CA ARG A 34 1.83 12.25 -3.14
C ARG A 34 2.59 11.16 -3.92
N GLY A 35 2.00 9.98 -4.00
CA GLY A 35 2.58 8.81 -4.65
C GLY A 35 3.71 8.13 -3.85
N GLU A 36 3.99 8.54 -2.61
CA GLU A 36 4.96 7.87 -1.75
C GLU A 36 4.38 6.59 -1.14
N PHE A 37 5.17 5.53 -1.07
CA PHE A 37 4.83 4.32 -0.35
C PHE A 37 5.66 4.24 0.93
N ILE A 38 5.05 4.50 2.08
CA ILE A 38 5.74 4.48 3.37
C ILE A 38 5.26 3.34 4.25
N SER A 39 6.16 2.88 5.14
CA SER A 39 5.83 1.97 6.23
C SER A 39 6.07 2.62 7.58
N ILE A 40 5.16 2.35 8.54
CA ILE A 40 5.28 2.75 9.94
C ILE A 40 5.50 1.48 10.75
N ARG A 41 6.65 1.39 11.42
CA ARG A 41 7.05 0.24 12.24
C ARG A 41 7.21 0.65 13.70
N GLY A 42 7.07 -0.32 14.61
CA GLY A 42 7.29 -0.13 16.04
C GLY A 42 6.79 -1.32 16.85
N PRO A 43 7.12 -1.40 18.14
CA PRO A 43 6.65 -2.47 19.01
C PRO A 43 5.13 -2.47 19.16
N SER A 44 4.56 -3.58 19.68
CA SER A 44 3.14 -3.62 20.05
C SER A 44 2.84 -2.52 21.07
N GLY A 45 1.67 -1.88 20.96
CA GLY A 45 1.29 -0.79 21.85
C GLY A 45 1.96 0.56 21.57
N SER A 46 2.82 0.71 20.57
CA SER A 46 3.51 1.97 20.27
C SER A 46 2.61 3.08 19.69
N GLY A 47 1.33 2.80 19.37
CA GLY A 47 0.38 3.77 18.84
C GLY A 47 0.20 3.71 17.31
N LYS A 48 0.70 2.66 16.62
CA LYS A 48 0.61 2.53 15.14
C LYS A 48 -0.83 2.54 14.64
N THR A 49 -1.67 1.64 15.17
CA THR A 49 -3.09 1.59 14.81
C THR A 49 -3.80 2.89 15.15
N THR A 50 -3.49 3.51 16.30
CA THR A 50 -4.04 4.83 16.66
C THR A 50 -3.64 5.90 15.64
N LEU A 51 -2.37 5.92 15.19
CA LEU A 51 -1.93 6.86 14.17
C LEU A 51 -2.65 6.61 12.84
N LEU A 52 -2.80 5.35 12.44
CA LEU A 52 -3.53 4.98 11.23
C LEU A 52 -5.02 5.37 11.32
N THR A 53 -5.64 5.22 12.50
CA THR A 53 -7.02 5.62 12.76
C THR A 53 -7.21 7.13 12.64
N MET A 54 -6.25 7.94 13.15
CA MET A 54 -6.27 9.40 12.97
C MET A 54 -6.15 9.78 11.49
N ILE A 55 -5.13 9.24 10.80
CA ILE A 55 -4.92 9.50 9.36
C ILE A 55 -6.13 9.06 8.53
N GLY A 56 -6.77 7.98 8.97
CA GLY A 56 -7.96 7.42 8.34
C GLY A 56 -9.26 8.17 8.62
N CYS A 57 -9.21 9.26 9.38
CA CYS A 57 -10.39 10.02 9.79
C CYS A 57 -11.46 9.15 10.51
N LEU A 58 -11.04 8.05 11.16
CA LEU A 58 -11.92 7.18 11.96
C LEU A 58 -12.08 7.69 13.41
N ASP A 59 -11.20 8.59 13.81
CA ASP A 59 -11.25 9.28 15.09
C ASP A 59 -10.53 10.63 14.95
N THR A 60 -10.71 11.54 15.89
CA THR A 60 -10.11 12.88 15.88
C THR A 60 -8.95 12.99 16.87
N PRO A 61 -7.92 13.79 16.58
CA PRO A 61 -6.83 14.04 17.51
C PRO A 61 -7.34 14.80 18.74
N THR A 62 -6.66 14.62 19.89
CA THR A 62 -6.92 15.41 21.09
C THR A 62 -6.22 16.77 21.00
N GLU A 63 -5.04 16.82 20.35
CA GLU A 63 -4.25 18.03 20.14
C GLU A 63 -3.48 17.91 18.82
N GLY A 64 -3.11 19.06 18.25
CA GLY A 64 -2.36 19.16 17.02
C GLY A 64 -3.25 19.22 15.78
N LYS A 65 -2.63 19.16 14.61
CA LYS A 65 -3.31 19.26 13.31
C LYS A 65 -2.98 18.09 12.40
N LEU A 66 -3.96 17.73 11.59
CA LEU A 66 -3.82 16.74 10.52
C LEU A 66 -4.38 17.33 9.22
N LEU A 67 -3.51 17.56 8.26
CA LEU A 67 -3.90 18.02 6.93
C LEU A 67 -3.85 16.83 5.98
N LEU A 68 -4.93 16.62 5.24
CA LEU A 68 -5.05 15.62 4.20
C LEU A 68 -5.43 16.29 2.89
N ASP A 69 -4.53 16.20 1.91
CA ASP A 69 -4.73 16.82 0.59
C ASP A 69 -5.03 18.34 0.69
N GLY A 70 -4.28 19.02 1.59
CA GLY A 70 -4.42 20.44 1.87
C GLY A 70 -5.57 20.82 2.81
N GLU A 71 -6.46 19.90 3.17
CA GLU A 71 -7.63 20.13 4.03
C GLU A 71 -7.33 19.75 5.48
N ASP A 72 -7.62 20.65 6.44
CA ASP A 72 -7.50 20.36 7.87
C ASP A 72 -8.67 19.49 8.34
N VAL A 73 -8.37 18.22 8.60
CA VAL A 73 -9.37 17.23 9.04
C VAL A 73 -9.47 17.11 10.56
N SER A 74 -8.65 17.85 11.32
CA SER A 74 -8.56 17.69 12.78
C SER A 74 -9.82 18.10 13.53
N SER A 75 -10.57 19.04 12.97
CA SER A 75 -11.75 19.66 13.62
C SER A 75 -13.05 19.47 12.83
N LEU A 76 -13.02 18.62 11.82
CA LEU A 76 -14.23 18.35 11.02
C LEU A 76 -15.26 17.60 11.85
N PRO A 77 -16.56 17.90 11.67
CA PRO A 77 -17.65 17.08 12.21
C PRO A 77 -17.65 15.69 11.56
N GLU A 78 -18.32 14.73 12.20
CA GLU A 78 -18.37 13.34 11.70
C GLU A 78 -18.86 13.24 10.25
N SER A 79 -19.80 14.09 9.83
CA SER A 79 -20.25 14.14 8.43
C SER A 79 -19.13 14.52 7.46
N GLY A 80 -18.28 15.50 7.83
CA GLY A 80 -17.11 15.89 7.05
C GLY A 80 -16.06 14.79 7.00
N LEU A 81 -15.76 14.15 8.14
CA LEU A 81 -14.86 13.02 8.21
C LEU A 81 -15.35 11.83 7.35
N CYS A 82 -16.67 11.59 7.36
CA CYS A 82 -17.29 10.56 6.51
C CYS A 82 -17.07 10.85 5.01
N ASP A 83 -17.22 12.11 4.60
CA ASP A 83 -16.98 12.53 3.21
C ASP A 83 -15.52 12.37 2.80
N ILE A 84 -14.58 12.73 3.68
CA ILE A 84 -13.14 12.52 3.46
C ILE A 84 -12.84 11.02 3.31
N ARG A 85 -13.32 10.18 4.24
CA ARG A 85 -13.13 8.72 4.16
C ARG A 85 -13.61 8.16 2.83
N ARG A 86 -14.80 8.54 2.43
CA ARG A 86 -15.44 8.04 1.20
C ARG A 86 -14.70 8.43 -0.07
N ARG A 87 -14.17 9.66 -0.14
CA ARG A 87 -13.57 10.21 -1.36
C ARG A 87 -12.07 10.04 -1.44
N LYS A 88 -11.36 10.12 -0.31
CA LYS A 88 -9.89 10.27 -0.30
C LYS A 88 -9.15 9.07 0.29
N ILE A 89 -9.85 8.15 1.00
CA ILE A 89 -9.18 7.11 1.79
C ILE A 89 -9.69 5.73 1.40
N GLY A 90 -8.75 4.83 1.08
CA GLY A 90 -9.00 3.41 0.95
C GLY A 90 -8.39 2.63 2.12
N PHE A 91 -9.13 1.70 2.73
CA PHE A 91 -8.64 0.90 3.84
C PHE A 91 -8.37 -0.54 3.43
N VAL A 92 -7.22 -1.07 3.87
CA VAL A 92 -6.84 -2.49 3.77
C VAL A 92 -6.50 -2.98 5.17
N PHE A 93 -7.31 -3.89 5.72
CA PHE A 93 -7.17 -4.41 7.08
C PHE A 93 -6.50 -5.79 7.09
N GLN A 94 -5.91 -6.15 8.22
CA GLN A 94 -5.31 -7.46 8.48
C GLN A 94 -6.33 -8.60 8.37
N THR A 95 -7.58 -8.37 8.83
CA THR A 95 -8.68 -9.35 8.83
C THR A 95 -9.58 -9.23 7.60
N PHE A 96 -9.11 -8.59 6.53
CA PHE A 96 -9.80 -8.36 5.25
C PHE A 96 -11.09 -7.54 5.37
N ASN A 97 -11.89 -7.72 6.42
CA ASN A 97 -13.18 -7.06 6.68
C ASN A 97 -14.14 -7.11 5.48
N LEU A 98 -14.20 -8.26 4.81
CA LEU A 98 -15.15 -8.51 3.74
C LEU A 98 -16.50 -8.91 4.32
N LEU A 99 -17.59 -8.46 3.69
CA LEU A 99 -18.94 -8.88 4.04
C LEU A 99 -19.16 -10.32 3.55
N PRO A 100 -19.42 -11.28 4.47
CA PRO A 100 -19.37 -12.70 4.15
C PRO A 100 -20.50 -13.17 3.24
N TYR A 101 -21.61 -12.42 3.18
CA TYR A 101 -22.77 -12.71 2.34
C TYR A 101 -22.68 -12.10 0.94
N LEU A 102 -21.79 -11.17 0.72
CA LEU A 102 -21.52 -10.55 -0.58
C LEU A 102 -20.43 -11.32 -1.33
N SER A 103 -20.57 -11.41 -2.64
CA SER A 103 -19.53 -11.89 -3.53
C SER A 103 -18.31 -10.94 -3.53
N ALA A 104 -17.21 -11.37 -4.14
CA ALA A 104 -16.04 -10.49 -4.33
C ALA A 104 -16.41 -9.22 -5.11
N LEU A 105 -17.25 -9.35 -6.13
CA LEU A 105 -17.72 -8.22 -6.95
C LEU A 105 -18.52 -7.24 -6.11
N GLU A 106 -19.52 -7.71 -5.39
CA GLU A 106 -20.40 -6.88 -4.55
C GLU A 106 -19.62 -6.21 -3.40
N ASN A 107 -18.62 -6.88 -2.81
CA ASN A 107 -17.73 -6.27 -1.82
C ASN A 107 -16.97 -5.07 -2.38
N VAL A 108 -16.60 -5.10 -3.67
CA VAL A 108 -15.90 -3.99 -4.34
C VAL A 108 -16.88 -2.92 -4.83
N GLU A 109 -18.10 -3.29 -5.22
CA GLU A 109 -19.16 -2.35 -5.62
C GLU A 109 -19.64 -1.46 -4.46
N LEU A 110 -19.75 -2.03 -3.26
CA LEU A 110 -20.37 -1.41 -2.10
C LEU A 110 -19.87 0.02 -1.77
N PRO A 111 -18.56 0.30 -1.69
CA PRO A 111 -18.09 1.67 -1.41
C PRO A 111 -18.51 2.71 -2.47
N MET A 112 -18.81 2.27 -3.68
CA MET A 112 -19.18 3.15 -4.78
C MET A 112 -20.65 3.56 -4.76
N GLU A 113 -21.52 2.88 -4.01
CA GLU A 113 -22.97 3.14 -4.04
C GLU A 113 -23.36 4.57 -3.71
N THR A 114 -22.60 5.21 -2.82
CA THR A 114 -22.84 6.60 -2.41
C THR A 114 -22.21 7.64 -3.34
N MET A 115 -21.34 7.22 -4.27
CA MET A 115 -20.56 8.12 -5.14
C MET A 115 -20.95 8.03 -6.61
N GLU A 116 -21.35 6.86 -7.09
CA GLU A 116 -21.75 6.61 -8.47
C GLU A 116 -23.17 6.01 -8.49
N PRO A 117 -24.17 6.78 -8.94
CA PRO A 117 -25.57 6.33 -8.96
C PRO A 117 -25.83 5.15 -9.91
N SER A 118 -25.06 5.05 -11.03
CA SER A 118 -25.29 4.02 -12.04
C SER A 118 -24.76 2.65 -11.59
N PRO A 119 -25.63 1.64 -11.38
CA PRO A 119 -25.22 0.29 -11.06
C PRO A 119 -24.28 -0.34 -12.10
N GLU A 120 -24.53 -0.04 -13.37
CA GLU A 120 -23.74 -0.58 -14.49
C GLU A 120 -22.30 -0.05 -14.46
N LYS A 121 -22.12 1.25 -14.20
CA LYS A 121 -20.79 1.86 -14.06
C LYS A 121 -20.04 1.30 -12.86
N ARG A 122 -20.72 1.17 -11.70
CA ARG A 122 -20.12 0.56 -10.50
C ARG A 122 -19.65 -0.86 -10.79
N ARG A 123 -20.52 -1.68 -11.38
CA ARG A 123 -20.23 -3.06 -11.73
C ARG A 123 -19.05 -3.17 -12.70
N LYS A 124 -19.03 -2.37 -13.75
CA LYS A 124 -17.92 -2.30 -14.71
C LYS A 124 -16.61 -1.97 -14.02
N LYS A 125 -16.59 -0.93 -13.20
CA LYS A 125 -15.39 -0.52 -12.44
C LYS A 125 -14.92 -1.59 -11.47
N ALA A 126 -15.84 -2.24 -10.74
CA ALA A 126 -15.51 -3.33 -9.83
C ALA A 126 -14.90 -4.53 -10.56
N MET A 127 -15.43 -4.88 -11.75
CA MET A 127 -14.85 -5.94 -12.59
C MET A 127 -13.42 -5.59 -13.06
N GLU A 128 -13.18 -4.35 -13.46
CA GLU A 128 -11.85 -3.86 -13.85
C GLU A 128 -10.87 -3.92 -12.67
N LEU A 129 -11.29 -3.47 -11.48
CA LEU A 129 -10.48 -3.52 -10.26
C LEU A 129 -10.14 -4.96 -9.86
N LEU A 130 -11.11 -5.87 -9.84
CA LEU A 130 -10.87 -7.29 -9.58
C LEU A 130 -9.96 -7.92 -10.65
N GLY A 131 -10.09 -7.51 -11.89
CA GLY A 131 -9.18 -7.89 -12.96
C GLY A 131 -7.74 -7.45 -12.70
N SER A 132 -7.53 -6.21 -12.23
CA SER A 132 -6.20 -5.65 -11.93
C SER A 132 -5.48 -6.34 -10.77
N VAL A 133 -6.23 -6.91 -9.83
CA VAL A 133 -5.67 -7.70 -8.72
C VAL A 133 -5.60 -9.21 -9.02
N GLY A 134 -5.93 -9.63 -10.27
CA GLY A 134 -5.83 -11.02 -10.72
C GLY A 134 -6.99 -11.93 -10.32
N LEU A 135 -8.17 -11.37 -10.02
CA LEU A 135 -9.35 -12.11 -9.55
C LEU A 135 -10.49 -12.20 -10.57
N ARG A 136 -10.21 -12.02 -11.87
CA ARG A 136 -11.23 -12.05 -12.94
C ARG A 136 -12.11 -13.30 -12.91
N LYS A 137 -11.55 -14.46 -12.56
CA LYS A 137 -12.27 -15.75 -12.47
C LYS A 137 -12.94 -16.00 -11.12
N ARG A 138 -12.84 -15.07 -10.17
CA ARG A 138 -13.32 -15.21 -8.79
C ARG A 138 -14.40 -14.20 -8.39
N MET A 139 -14.88 -13.38 -9.33
CA MET A 139 -15.79 -12.27 -9.05
C MET A 139 -17.09 -12.66 -8.34
N SER A 140 -17.66 -13.82 -8.68
CA SER A 140 -18.89 -14.36 -8.09
C SER A 140 -18.69 -15.15 -6.79
N HIS A 141 -17.43 -15.38 -6.37
CA HIS A 141 -17.15 -16.14 -5.17
C HIS A 141 -17.38 -15.31 -3.92
N ARG A 142 -17.97 -15.91 -2.88
CA ARG A 142 -18.08 -15.32 -1.55
C ARG A 142 -16.76 -15.49 -0.78
N PRO A 143 -16.49 -14.68 0.25
CA PRO A 143 -15.24 -14.74 1.03
C PRO A 143 -14.88 -16.14 1.53
N ASN A 144 -15.86 -16.94 1.98
CA ASN A 144 -15.65 -18.31 2.45
C ASN A 144 -15.20 -19.30 1.35
N LYS A 145 -15.25 -18.93 0.09
CA LYS A 145 -14.77 -19.70 -1.08
C LYS A 145 -13.46 -19.14 -1.66
N LEU A 146 -12.85 -18.19 -0.97
CA LEU A 146 -11.60 -17.56 -1.36
C LEU A 146 -10.50 -17.90 -0.35
N SER A 147 -9.28 -18.12 -0.85
CA SER A 147 -8.09 -18.21 0.01
C SER A 147 -7.83 -16.87 0.71
N ALA A 148 -7.06 -16.87 1.80
CA ALA A 148 -6.68 -15.66 2.52
C ALA A 148 -6.03 -14.61 1.60
N GLY A 149 -5.14 -15.04 0.68
CA GLY A 149 -4.53 -14.15 -0.30
C GLY A 149 -5.51 -13.60 -1.34
N GLU A 150 -6.51 -14.39 -1.76
CA GLU A 150 -7.59 -13.91 -2.63
C GLU A 150 -8.51 -12.92 -1.90
N GLN A 151 -8.85 -13.18 -0.63
CA GLN A 151 -9.61 -12.25 0.20
C GLN A 151 -8.88 -10.91 0.36
N GLN A 152 -7.57 -10.94 0.60
CA GLN A 152 -6.76 -9.71 0.69
C GLN A 152 -6.73 -8.95 -0.63
N ARG A 153 -6.67 -9.64 -1.77
CA ARG A 153 -6.78 -9.00 -3.09
C ARG A 153 -8.15 -8.35 -3.31
N VAL A 154 -9.23 -8.96 -2.85
CA VAL A 154 -10.57 -8.33 -2.86
C VAL A 154 -10.58 -7.08 -1.97
N ALA A 155 -10.01 -7.13 -0.76
CA ALA A 155 -9.92 -5.98 0.13
C ALA A 155 -9.11 -4.83 -0.49
N ILE A 156 -8.01 -5.13 -1.21
CA ILE A 156 -7.22 -4.14 -1.94
C ILE A 156 -8.06 -3.55 -3.11
N ALA A 157 -8.76 -4.36 -3.88
CA ALA A 157 -9.64 -3.86 -4.95
C ALA A 157 -10.75 -2.96 -4.40
N ARG A 158 -11.37 -3.34 -3.27
CA ARG A 158 -12.36 -2.52 -2.56
C ARG A 158 -11.78 -1.18 -2.09
N ALA A 159 -10.56 -1.19 -1.57
CA ALA A 159 -9.88 0.04 -1.15
C ALA A 159 -9.68 1.03 -2.31
N LEU A 160 -9.54 0.54 -3.54
CA LEU A 160 -9.37 1.34 -4.75
C LEU A 160 -10.70 1.82 -5.37
N ALA A 161 -11.85 1.38 -4.86
CA ALA A 161 -13.15 1.55 -5.50
C ALA A 161 -13.51 3.01 -5.85
N ASN A 162 -13.19 3.96 -4.98
CA ASN A 162 -13.48 5.38 -5.16
C ASN A 162 -12.25 6.21 -5.60
N ASP A 163 -11.23 5.59 -6.22
CA ASP A 163 -9.98 6.24 -6.64
C ASP A 163 -9.34 7.09 -5.53
N PRO A 164 -9.05 6.50 -4.35
CA PRO A 164 -8.62 7.25 -3.20
C PRO A 164 -7.24 7.89 -3.42
N SER A 165 -7.04 9.05 -2.80
CA SER A 165 -5.73 9.73 -2.78
C SER A 165 -4.70 8.96 -1.94
N ILE A 166 -5.16 8.25 -0.88
CA ILE A 166 -4.32 7.48 0.05
C ILE A 166 -4.95 6.12 0.32
N ILE A 167 -4.13 5.07 0.29
CA ILE A 167 -4.46 3.75 0.85
C ILE A 167 -3.78 3.61 2.21
N LEU A 168 -4.57 3.28 3.22
CA LEU A 168 -4.12 2.95 4.57
C LEU A 168 -4.17 1.43 4.76
N ALA A 169 -3.04 0.83 5.06
CA ALA A 169 -2.93 -0.63 5.21
C ALA A 169 -2.47 -0.99 6.62
N ASP A 170 -3.35 -1.61 7.40
CA ASP A 170 -3.03 -2.10 8.74
C ASP A 170 -2.65 -3.58 8.66
N GLU A 171 -1.36 -3.87 8.80
CA GLU A 171 -0.77 -5.22 8.71
C GLU A 171 -1.29 -6.08 7.54
N PRO A 172 -1.27 -5.57 6.29
CA PRO A 172 -1.97 -6.19 5.16
C PRO A 172 -1.47 -7.59 4.79
N THR A 173 -0.41 -8.05 5.42
CA THR A 173 0.19 -9.37 5.18
C THR A 173 0.30 -10.22 6.45
N GLY A 174 -0.25 -9.77 7.58
CA GLY A 174 -0.08 -10.40 8.89
C GLY A 174 -0.57 -11.86 8.93
N ASN A 175 -1.67 -12.16 8.26
CA ASN A 175 -2.33 -13.48 8.26
C ASN A 175 -2.00 -14.35 7.03
N LEU A 176 -0.91 -14.04 6.29
CA LEU A 176 -0.57 -14.70 5.04
C LEU A 176 0.74 -15.49 5.14
N ASP A 177 0.85 -16.56 4.38
CA ASP A 177 2.11 -17.28 4.19
C ASP A 177 3.15 -16.44 3.42
N THR A 178 4.42 -16.83 3.50
CA THR A 178 5.54 -16.05 2.94
C THR A 178 5.39 -15.76 1.44
N ARG A 179 4.96 -16.75 0.65
CA ARG A 179 4.79 -16.58 -0.81
C ARG A 179 3.64 -15.64 -1.13
N THR A 180 2.53 -15.78 -0.43
CA THR A 180 1.36 -14.90 -0.58
C THR A 180 1.69 -13.47 -0.13
N LYS A 181 2.44 -13.29 0.98
CA LYS A 181 2.95 -11.98 1.43
C LYS A 181 3.70 -11.25 0.32
N GLN A 182 4.68 -11.92 -0.32
CA GLN A 182 5.44 -11.35 -1.42
C GLN A 182 4.53 -10.94 -2.58
N GLY A 183 3.55 -11.78 -2.92
CA GLY A 183 2.56 -11.48 -3.96
C GLY A 183 1.69 -10.25 -3.65
N ILE A 184 1.29 -10.06 -2.39
CA ILE A 184 0.52 -8.88 -1.96
C ILE A 184 1.40 -7.63 -1.96
N MET A 185 2.64 -7.72 -1.46
CA MET A 185 3.57 -6.58 -1.49
C MET A 185 3.91 -6.14 -2.91
N GLY A 186 4.17 -7.10 -3.81
CA GLY A 186 4.36 -6.83 -5.24
C GLY A 186 3.13 -6.17 -5.89
N LEU A 187 1.92 -6.57 -5.50
CA LEU A 187 0.68 -5.94 -5.95
C LEU A 187 0.59 -4.49 -5.47
N LEU A 188 0.80 -4.22 -4.19
CA LEU A 188 0.74 -2.86 -3.62
C LEU A 188 1.79 -1.94 -4.26
N SER A 189 3.03 -2.42 -4.42
CA SER A 189 4.10 -1.65 -5.08
C SER A 189 3.77 -1.35 -6.54
N ARG A 190 3.19 -2.30 -7.27
CA ARG A 190 2.74 -2.08 -8.65
C ARG A 190 1.63 -1.04 -8.72
N LEU A 191 0.62 -1.14 -7.86
CA LEU A 191 -0.49 -0.18 -7.80
C LEU A 191 0.02 1.23 -7.48
N ASN A 192 0.96 1.37 -6.53
CA ASN A 192 1.61 2.63 -6.22
C ASN A 192 2.35 3.19 -7.45
N ALA A 193 3.13 2.36 -8.16
CA ALA A 193 3.93 2.81 -9.31
C ALA A 193 3.07 3.16 -10.54
N GLU A 194 2.04 2.34 -10.84
CA GLU A 194 1.21 2.51 -12.03
C GLU A 194 0.14 3.60 -11.87
N ARG A 195 -0.45 3.73 -10.67
CA ARG A 195 -1.56 4.67 -10.41
C ARG A 195 -1.12 5.94 -9.67
N GLY A 196 0.11 6.00 -9.18
CA GLY A 196 0.57 7.10 -8.33
C GLY A 196 -0.14 7.19 -6.98
N THR A 197 -0.85 6.13 -6.57
CA THR A 197 -1.60 6.11 -5.30
C THR A 197 -0.64 6.12 -4.13
N THR A 198 -0.82 7.04 -3.18
CA THR A 198 -0.04 7.07 -1.94
C THR A 198 -0.42 5.90 -1.05
N ILE A 199 0.56 5.22 -0.46
CA ILE A 199 0.30 4.09 0.45
C ILE A 199 0.99 4.33 1.78
N ILE A 200 0.23 4.26 2.87
CA ILE A 200 0.74 4.31 4.24
C ILE A 200 0.42 2.96 4.88
N MET A 201 1.46 2.19 5.20
CA MET A 201 1.31 0.87 5.75
C MET A 201 1.86 0.79 7.17
N VAL A 202 1.11 0.18 8.07
CA VAL A 202 1.60 -0.23 9.38
C VAL A 202 1.98 -1.70 9.34
N THR A 203 3.15 -2.05 9.85
CA THR A 203 3.60 -3.43 9.94
C THR A 203 4.67 -3.60 11.01
N HIS A 204 4.75 -4.79 11.58
CA HIS A 204 5.86 -5.21 12.44
C HIS A 204 6.91 -6.06 11.68
N ASP A 205 6.61 -6.49 10.45
CA ASP A 205 7.47 -7.35 9.64
C ASP A 205 8.60 -6.53 8.96
N PRO A 206 9.89 -6.78 9.33
CA PRO A 206 11.01 -6.05 8.74
C PRO A 206 11.16 -6.25 7.23
N ALA A 207 10.83 -7.46 6.74
CA ALA A 207 11.00 -7.79 5.32
C ALA A 207 10.03 -6.96 4.45
N VAL A 208 8.83 -6.71 4.97
CA VAL A 208 7.81 -5.90 4.30
C VAL A 208 8.23 -4.43 4.23
N CYS A 209 8.88 -3.89 5.27
CA CYS A 209 9.37 -2.51 5.29
C CYS A 209 10.41 -2.23 4.19
N ASN A 210 11.18 -3.23 3.79
CA ASN A 210 12.20 -3.07 2.74
C ASN A 210 11.59 -2.80 1.35
N SER A 211 10.30 -3.08 1.16
CA SER A 211 9.58 -2.85 -0.09
C SER A 211 8.97 -1.45 -0.20
N THR A 212 9.21 -0.56 0.78
CA THR A 212 8.66 0.79 0.84
C THR A 212 9.72 1.86 0.57
N ASP A 213 9.31 3.04 0.11
CA ASP A 213 10.24 4.15 -0.19
C ASP A 213 10.92 4.66 1.09
N ARG A 214 10.19 4.66 2.21
CA ARG A 214 10.65 5.17 3.50
C ARG A 214 9.99 4.42 4.63
N MET A 215 10.74 4.23 5.72
CA MET A 215 10.24 3.64 6.95
C MET A 215 10.33 4.66 8.10
N LEU A 216 9.23 4.81 8.82
CA LEU A 216 9.15 5.58 10.06
C LEU A 216 9.11 4.60 11.25
N TRP A 217 9.88 4.89 12.29
CA TRP A 217 9.84 4.13 13.53
C TRP A 217 9.01 4.86 14.58
N LEU A 218 7.91 4.24 15.01
CA LEU A 218 7.03 4.73 16.07
C LEU A 218 7.32 3.97 17.37
N SER A 219 7.65 4.68 18.45
CA SER A 219 7.80 4.13 19.81
C SER A 219 7.19 5.09 20.83
N ASP A 220 6.45 4.54 21.78
CA ASP A 220 5.81 5.28 22.87
C ASP A 220 5.00 6.51 22.40
N GLY A 221 4.30 6.35 21.28
CA GLY A 221 3.49 7.40 20.66
C GLY A 221 4.29 8.50 19.97
N ARG A 222 5.58 8.32 19.70
CA ARG A 222 6.46 9.30 19.04
C ARG A 222 7.13 8.70 17.82
N ILE A 223 7.26 9.48 16.75
CA ILE A 223 8.11 9.10 15.61
C ILE A 223 9.55 9.43 15.98
N LEU A 224 10.38 8.39 16.05
CA LEU A 224 11.83 8.53 16.22
C LEU A 224 12.44 8.76 14.83
N LYS A 225 13.31 9.79 14.70
CA LYS A 225 13.98 10.18 13.42
C LYS A 225 14.97 9.13 12.92
N LYS A 226 14.54 7.90 12.65
CA LYS A 226 15.32 6.92 11.88
C LYS A 226 14.59 6.65 10.57
N GLU A 227 14.70 7.58 9.65
CA GLU A 227 14.30 7.37 8.27
C GLU A 227 15.36 6.49 7.59
N ARG A 228 14.96 5.25 7.22
CA ARG A 228 15.72 4.48 6.24
C ARG A 228 14.97 4.61 4.93
N LYS A 229 15.65 5.07 3.88
CA LYS A 229 15.12 4.91 2.53
C LYS A 229 15.03 3.43 2.25
N GLY A 230 13.83 2.90 2.11
CA GLY A 230 13.60 1.55 1.63
C GLY A 230 14.21 1.41 0.22
N PHE A 231 14.79 0.27 -0.05
CA PHE A 231 15.33 -0.02 -1.37
C PHE A 231 14.15 -0.28 -2.31
N ASN A 232 13.86 0.66 -3.17
CA ASN A 232 12.77 0.57 -4.14
C ASN A 232 13.22 -0.27 -5.34
N LEU A 233 13.29 -1.61 -5.14
CA LEU A 233 13.67 -2.57 -6.19
C LEU A 233 12.73 -2.58 -7.40
N ILE A 234 11.52 -2.03 -7.26
CA ILE A 234 10.49 -2.10 -8.31
C ILE A 234 10.50 -0.86 -9.22
N ARG A 235 11.03 0.28 -8.77
CA ARG A 235 11.06 1.53 -9.57
C ARG A 235 12.20 1.60 -10.59
N LYS A 236 13.24 0.77 -10.49
CA LYS A 236 14.21 0.65 -11.58
C LYS A 236 13.63 -0.31 -12.61
N LYS A 237 13.14 0.23 -13.72
CA LYS A 237 12.87 -0.54 -14.92
C LYS A 237 14.18 -1.23 -15.32
N LEU A 238 14.28 -2.53 -15.01
CA LEU A 238 15.33 -3.35 -15.56
C LEU A 238 14.94 -3.63 -17.02
N MET A 239 15.80 -3.26 -17.94
CA MET A 239 15.56 -3.51 -19.36
C MET A 239 16.41 -4.70 -19.81
N CYS A 240 15.83 -5.55 -20.63
CA CYS A 240 16.57 -6.63 -21.26
C CYS A 240 17.68 -6.05 -22.15
N PRO A 241 18.94 -6.43 -21.97
CA PRO A 241 20.05 -5.90 -22.77
C PRO A 241 19.97 -6.30 -24.26
N ARG A 242 19.14 -7.29 -24.61
CA ARG A 242 18.99 -7.77 -25.98
C ARG A 242 17.82 -7.15 -26.75
N CYS A 243 16.64 -7.01 -26.11
CA CYS A 243 15.44 -6.54 -26.80
C CYS A 243 14.81 -5.30 -26.17
N HIS A 244 15.42 -4.76 -25.10
CA HIS A 244 14.99 -3.58 -24.38
C HIS A 244 13.57 -3.61 -23.80
N CYS A 245 12.94 -4.82 -23.72
CA CYS A 245 11.67 -4.95 -23.01
C CYS A 245 11.88 -4.89 -21.49
N ASP A 246 10.84 -4.48 -20.76
CA ASP A 246 10.85 -4.46 -19.29
C ASP A 246 11.00 -5.89 -18.74
N ILE A 247 12.00 -6.12 -17.89
CA ILE A 247 12.21 -7.37 -17.17
C ILE A 247 12.10 -7.16 -15.68
N ARG A 248 11.70 -8.21 -14.95
CA ARG A 248 11.60 -8.17 -13.49
C ARG A 248 12.75 -8.96 -12.85
N PRO A 249 13.12 -8.63 -11.62
CA PRO A 249 14.18 -9.34 -10.89
C PRO A 249 13.95 -10.85 -10.77
N GLU A 250 12.69 -11.28 -10.72
CA GLU A 250 12.29 -12.69 -10.61
C GLU A 250 12.27 -13.46 -11.94
N PHE A 251 12.57 -12.84 -13.08
CA PHE A 251 12.59 -13.53 -14.37
C PHE A 251 13.93 -14.21 -14.59
N ASP A 252 13.91 -15.51 -14.84
CA ASP A 252 15.09 -16.27 -15.29
C ASP A 252 15.28 -16.16 -16.81
N GLU A 253 14.19 -15.82 -17.53
CA GLU A 253 14.21 -15.59 -18.97
C GLU A 253 13.47 -14.30 -19.34
N CYS A 254 13.97 -13.62 -20.35
CA CYS A 254 13.33 -12.44 -20.89
C CYS A 254 11.97 -12.76 -21.53
N PRO A 255 10.86 -12.11 -21.14
CA PRO A 255 9.55 -12.38 -21.74
C PRO A 255 9.47 -12.00 -23.22
N GLY A 256 10.28 -11.04 -23.67
CA GLY A 256 10.28 -10.57 -25.06
C GLY A 256 11.11 -11.42 -26.00
N CYS A 257 12.38 -11.72 -25.66
CA CYS A 257 13.30 -12.42 -26.57
C CYS A 257 13.74 -13.78 -26.07
N LYS A 258 13.23 -14.29 -24.95
CA LYS A 258 13.53 -15.59 -24.33
C LYS A 258 15.01 -15.80 -23.99
N ALA A 259 15.82 -14.73 -23.95
CA ALA A 259 17.19 -14.82 -23.51
C ALA A 259 17.25 -15.12 -22.00
N ARG A 260 18.13 -16.06 -21.63
CA ARG A 260 18.38 -16.39 -20.22
C ARG A 260 19.06 -15.23 -19.52
N LEU A 261 18.61 -14.88 -18.33
CA LEU A 261 19.07 -13.74 -17.56
C LEU A 261 19.90 -14.24 -16.37
N GLU A 262 21.10 -13.70 -16.21
CA GLU A 262 21.89 -13.99 -15.01
C GLU A 262 21.13 -13.57 -13.73
N PRO A 263 21.26 -14.30 -12.61
CA PRO A 263 20.67 -13.92 -11.36
C PRO A 263 21.08 -12.49 -11.00
N ALA A 264 20.17 -11.71 -10.43
CA ALA A 264 20.46 -10.34 -10.03
C ALA A 264 21.63 -10.36 -9.04
N GLY A 265 22.78 -9.89 -9.48
CA GLY A 265 23.94 -9.64 -8.59
C GLY A 265 23.55 -8.65 -7.51
N GLY A 266 24.27 -8.63 -6.38
CA GLY A 266 23.98 -7.84 -5.18
C GLY A 266 23.65 -6.37 -5.42
N PRO A 267 23.40 -5.58 -4.37
CA PRO A 267 22.66 -4.31 -4.39
C PRO A 267 23.17 -3.19 -5.32
N ASP A 268 24.33 -3.35 -5.94
CA ASP A 268 24.97 -2.31 -6.78
C ASP A 268 24.97 -2.58 -8.30
N SER A 269 24.44 -3.70 -8.79
CA SER A 269 24.45 -3.95 -10.24
C SER A 269 23.30 -3.23 -10.96
N GLN A 270 23.65 -2.25 -11.77
CA GLN A 270 22.69 -1.39 -12.51
C GLN A 270 22.06 -2.07 -13.76
N SER A 271 22.52 -3.27 -14.15
CA SER A 271 22.01 -4.01 -15.33
C SER A 271 22.17 -5.51 -15.14
N ARG A 272 21.17 -6.30 -15.53
CA ARG A 272 21.29 -7.74 -15.66
C ARG A 272 22.02 -8.09 -16.97
N LYS A 273 22.95 -9.02 -16.89
CA LYS A 273 23.65 -9.57 -18.06
C LYS A 273 22.91 -10.77 -18.62
N ILE A 274 23.21 -11.11 -19.88
CA ILE A 274 22.73 -12.35 -20.51
C ILE A 274 23.80 -13.41 -20.33
N GLU A 275 23.41 -14.63 -19.86
CA GLU A 275 24.32 -15.78 -19.82
C GLU A 275 24.93 -16.02 -21.21
N GLY A 276 26.24 -16.04 -21.30
CA GLY A 276 26.96 -16.38 -22.54
C GLY A 276 27.49 -15.21 -23.35
N SER A 277 27.41 -13.93 -22.89
CA SER A 277 28.07 -12.83 -23.59
C SER A 277 29.51 -12.57 -23.13
N ALA A 278 30.27 -13.63 -22.81
CA ALA A 278 31.72 -13.55 -22.68
C ALA A 278 32.37 -13.51 -24.05
N GLY A 279 32.98 -12.38 -24.37
CA GLY A 279 33.80 -12.02 -25.49
C GLY A 279 34.25 -13.09 -26.48
N LYS A 280 33.85 -12.91 -27.73
CA LYS A 280 34.74 -13.20 -28.84
C LYS A 280 35.34 -11.87 -29.31
N SER A 281 36.51 -11.56 -28.81
CA SER A 281 37.44 -10.67 -29.47
C SER A 281 37.86 -11.39 -30.77
N ASP A 282 37.44 -10.87 -31.90
CA ASP A 282 37.91 -11.30 -33.23
C ASP A 282 39.36 -10.76 -33.41
N PRO A 283 40.36 -11.63 -33.61
CA PRO A 283 41.70 -11.20 -33.94
C PRO A 283 41.84 -11.23 -35.44
N ARG A 284 41.38 -10.23 -36.19
CA ARG A 284 41.86 -9.87 -37.54
C ARG A 284 41.14 -8.63 -38.08
N ARG A 285 41.76 -7.52 -38.01
CA ARG A 285 42.22 -6.50 -38.96
C ARG A 285 42.22 -5.13 -38.37
#